data_1082bfad8fc943618d9ac6434be4a9ea
#
_entry.id   1082bfad8fc943618d9ac6434be4a9ea
#
_cell.length_a   1.000
_cell.length_b   1.000
_cell.length_c   1.000
_cell.angle_alpha   90.00
_cell.angle_beta   90.00
_cell.angle_gamma   90.00
#
_symmetry.space_group_name_H-M   'P 1'
#
loop_
_entity.id
_entity.type
_entity.pdbx_description
1 polymer ?
#
loop_
_entity_poly.entity_id
_entity_poly.type
_entity_poly.pdbx_seq_one_letter_code
_entity_poly.pdbx_strand_id
1 'polypeptide(L)'
;VRAVYLYSGMADVARATQDESLLKACETLWNNMVHQKMYVTGGIGATHIGEAFSFNYDLPNDTAYAETCASIGLVFFARRMLEIQAKAEYADVMELALYNGVLSGMALDGKSFFYVNPLEVLPEACHKDERKFHVKPIRQKWFGCACCPPNLARTVSSVASYAYTENDTTLFVHLYMGGTVEGEKVKASITSEFPWDGHVSVTCESDTKEPYTFAFRIPG
;
A
#
# COMPACT_ATOMS: atom_id res chain seq x y z
N VAL A 1 -0.92 6.31 -11.22
CA VAL A 1 -2.14 6.27 -10.40
C VAL A 1 -3.23 5.44 -11.08
N ARG A 2 -3.73 5.87 -12.23
CA ARG A 2 -4.90 5.26 -12.92
C ARG A 2 -4.79 3.76 -13.11
N ALA A 3 -3.61 3.24 -13.47
CA ALA A 3 -3.38 1.81 -13.69
C ALA A 3 -3.69 0.97 -12.44
N VAL A 4 -3.11 1.30 -11.28
CA VAL A 4 -3.32 0.50 -10.06
C VAL A 4 -4.73 0.57 -9.52
N TYR A 5 -5.45 1.67 -9.76
CA TYR A 5 -6.88 1.77 -9.44
C TYR A 5 -7.72 0.89 -10.38
N LEU A 6 -7.37 0.84 -11.67
CA LEU A 6 -7.97 -0.11 -12.61
C LEU A 6 -7.71 -1.56 -12.18
N TYR A 7 -6.46 -1.89 -11.82
CA TYR A 7 -6.08 -3.24 -11.37
C TYR A 7 -6.85 -3.64 -10.10
N SER A 8 -7.07 -2.69 -9.18
CA SER A 8 -7.93 -2.93 -8.01
C SER A 8 -9.36 -3.31 -8.40
N GLY A 9 -9.96 -2.59 -9.34
CA GLY A 9 -11.29 -2.91 -9.86
C GLY A 9 -11.33 -4.23 -10.63
N MET A 10 -10.27 -4.55 -11.40
CA MET A 10 -10.15 -5.86 -12.08
C MET A 10 -10.13 -7.01 -11.07
N ALA A 11 -9.38 -6.88 -9.97
CA ALA A 11 -9.33 -7.89 -8.91
C ALA A 11 -10.70 -8.07 -8.22
N ASP A 12 -11.42 -6.98 -7.95
CA ASP A 12 -12.79 -7.05 -7.40
C ASP A 12 -13.73 -7.80 -8.34
N VAL A 13 -13.68 -7.51 -9.65
CA VAL A 13 -14.51 -8.19 -10.65
C VAL A 13 -14.10 -9.66 -10.77
N ALA A 14 -12.79 -9.97 -10.86
CA ALA A 14 -12.30 -11.34 -10.93
C ALA A 14 -12.81 -12.19 -9.77
N ARG A 15 -12.77 -11.65 -8.55
CA ARG A 15 -13.28 -12.32 -7.34
C ARG A 15 -14.79 -12.51 -7.40
N ALA A 16 -15.55 -11.49 -7.75
CA ALA A 16 -17.01 -11.53 -7.78
C ALA A 16 -17.58 -12.46 -8.85
N THR A 17 -16.91 -12.55 -10.00
CA THR A 17 -17.34 -13.37 -11.14
C THR A 17 -16.65 -14.72 -11.23
N GLN A 18 -15.63 -14.97 -10.38
CA GLN A 18 -14.75 -16.14 -10.44
C GLN A 18 -14.07 -16.30 -11.81
N ASP A 19 -13.74 -15.17 -12.46
CA ASP A 19 -13.07 -15.14 -13.76
C ASP A 19 -11.56 -15.40 -13.61
N GLU A 20 -11.16 -16.64 -13.87
CA GLU A 20 -9.75 -17.06 -13.79
C GLU A 20 -8.85 -16.33 -14.80
N SER A 21 -9.38 -15.94 -15.96
CA SER A 21 -8.61 -15.23 -16.98
C SER A 21 -8.28 -13.82 -16.53
N LEU A 22 -9.23 -13.15 -15.88
CA LEU A 22 -9.04 -11.83 -15.30
C LEU A 22 -8.12 -11.88 -14.07
N LEU A 23 -8.24 -12.91 -13.23
CA LEU A 23 -7.32 -13.14 -12.12
C LEU A 23 -5.88 -13.32 -12.62
N LYS A 24 -5.67 -14.14 -13.64
CA LYS A 24 -4.34 -14.32 -14.25
C LYS A 24 -3.78 -13.02 -14.82
N ALA A 25 -4.63 -12.17 -15.40
CA ALA A 25 -4.22 -10.84 -15.84
C ALA A 25 -3.76 -9.98 -14.65
N CYS A 26 -4.49 -9.99 -13.53
CA CYS A 26 -4.10 -9.29 -12.30
C CYS A 26 -2.74 -9.78 -11.77
N GLU A 27 -2.52 -11.10 -11.72
CA GLU A 27 -1.24 -11.67 -11.30
C GLU A 27 -0.08 -11.28 -12.23
N THR A 28 -0.32 -11.26 -13.53
CA THR A 28 0.69 -10.83 -14.52
C THR A 28 1.07 -9.36 -14.33
N LEU A 29 0.07 -8.49 -14.12
CA LEU A 29 0.26 -7.06 -13.87
C LEU A 29 0.96 -6.83 -12.53
N TRP A 30 0.60 -7.58 -11.50
CA TRP A 30 1.26 -7.57 -10.20
C TRP A 30 2.75 -7.90 -10.36
N ASN A 31 3.06 -9.05 -10.94
CA ASN A 31 4.44 -9.49 -11.11
C ASN A 31 5.30 -8.49 -11.90
N ASN A 32 4.77 -7.93 -13.00
CA ASN A 32 5.50 -6.91 -13.74
C ASN A 32 5.71 -5.65 -12.93
N MET A 33 4.68 -5.18 -12.23
CA MET A 33 4.75 -3.94 -11.46
C MET A 33 5.68 -4.08 -10.25
N VAL A 34 5.51 -5.12 -9.45
CA VAL A 34 6.24 -5.28 -8.18
C VAL A 34 7.70 -5.65 -8.42
N HIS A 35 7.98 -6.58 -9.33
CA HIS A 35 9.35 -7.08 -9.51
C HIS A 35 10.18 -6.28 -10.52
N GLN A 36 9.57 -5.40 -11.32
CA GLN A 36 10.29 -4.74 -12.41
C GLN A 36 10.09 -3.22 -12.48
N LYS A 37 9.13 -2.66 -11.71
CA LYS A 37 8.75 -1.23 -11.82
C LYS A 37 8.50 -0.56 -10.46
N MET A 38 8.69 -1.27 -9.36
CA MET A 38 8.55 -0.76 -8.01
C MET A 38 9.91 -0.33 -7.46
N TYR A 39 9.94 0.81 -6.81
CA TYR A 39 11.10 1.29 -6.07
C TYR A 39 11.26 0.57 -4.74
N VAL A 40 12.46 0.60 -4.19
CA VAL A 40 12.78 -0.01 -2.88
C VAL A 40 11.90 0.50 -1.73
N THR A 41 11.30 1.67 -1.88
CA THR A 41 10.34 2.26 -0.92
C THR A 41 8.90 1.78 -1.11
N GLY A 42 8.62 0.90 -2.07
CA GLY A 42 7.24 0.56 -2.46
C GLY A 42 6.57 1.63 -3.34
N GLY A 43 7.31 2.69 -3.71
CA GLY A 43 6.83 3.69 -4.66
C GLY A 43 6.74 3.13 -6.07
N ILE A 44 5.82 3.64 -6.88
CA ILE A 44 5.63 3.26 -8.28
C ILE A 44 5.38 4.48 -9.15
N GLY A 45 5.80 4.42 -10.42
CA GLY A 45 5.69 5.51 -11.38
C GLY A 45 7.01 6.23 -11.59
N ALA A 46 7.72 5.89 -12.68
CA ALA A 46 9.06 6.38 -12.96
C ALA A 46 9.08 7.79 -13.55
N THR A 47 8.00 8.23 -14.21
CA THR A 47 7.94 9.49 -14.93
C THR A 47 6.73 10.35 -14.60
N HIS A 48 6.95 11.65 -14.50
CA HIS A 48 5.88 12.64 -14.38
C HIS A 48 5.11 12.83 -15.70
N ILE A 49 5.73 12.51 -16.84
CA ILE A 49 5.08 12.59 -18.16
C ILE A 49 3.99 11.52 -18.23
N GLY A 50 2.73 11.96 -18.22
CA GLY A 50 1.57 11.08 -18.21
C GLY A 50 1.37 10.34 -16.89
N GLU A 51 2.12 10.65 -15.82
CA GLU A 51 2.06 9.96 -14.52
C GLU A 51 2.16 8.44 -14.69
N ALA A 52 3.23 7.99 -15.36
CA ALA A 52 3.27 6.68 -15.95
C ALA A 52 4.40 5.80 -15.41
N PHE A 53 4.24 4.49 -15.63
CA PHE A 53 5.35 3.56 -15.64
C PHE A 53 6.22 3.80 -16.88
N SER A 54 7.51 3.51 -16.76
CA SER A 54 8.44 3.39 -17.86
C SER A 54 8.66 1.91 -18.24
N PHE A 55 9.66 1.61 -19.04
CA PHE A 55 10.07 0.24 -19.33
C PHE A 55 10.62 -0.45 -18.05
N ASN A 56 10.77 -1.77 -18.09
CA ASN A 56 11.22 -2.56 -16.94
C ASN A 56 12.60 -2.13 -16.46
N TYR A 57 12.74 -1.99 -15.14
CA TYR A 57 13.96 -1.57 -14.43
C TYR A 57 14.43 -0.14 -14.72
N ASP A 58 13.63 0.67 -15.39
CA ASP A 58 13.86 2.10 -15.50
C ASP A 58 13.32 2.81 -14.25
N LEU A 59 14.18 2.97 -13.26
CA LEU A 59 13.86 3.47 -11.93
C LEU A 59 14.79 4.63 -11.54
N PRO A 60 14.70 5.80 -12.22
CA PRO A 60 15.52 6.96 -11.89
C PRO A 60 15.21 7.44 -10.45
N ASN A 61 16.26 7.79 -9.68
CA ASN A 61 16.11 8.19 -8.27
C ASN A 61 15.55 9.60 -8.12
N ASP A 62 16.00 10.52 -8.93
CA ASP A 62 15.82 11.97 -8.77
C ASP A 62 14.72 12.58 -9.64
N THR A 63 14.28 11.85 -10.67
CA THR A 63 13.19 12.26 -11.56
C THR A 63 11.93 11.40 -11.41
N ALA A 64 11.97 10.42 -10.51
CA ALA A 64 10.83 9.58 -10.20
C ALA A 64 9.59 10.40 -9.83
N TYR A 65 8.44 10.04 -10.39
CA TYR A 65 7.18 10.64 -9.98
C TYR A 65 6.72 10.06 -8.63
N ALA A 66 6.68 8.74 -8.50
CA ALA A 66 6.38 8.01 -7.27
C ALA A 66 5.29 8.71 -6.45
N GLU A 67 4.14 8.95 -7.09
CA GLU A 67 3.04 9.72 -6.51
C GLU A 67 2.46 9.02 -5.28
N THR A 68 2.17 9.79 -4.23
CA THR A 68 1.52 9.26 -3.01
C THR A 68 0.22 8.51 -3.34
N CYS A 69 -0.60 9.02 -4.26
CA CYS A 69 -1.80 8.30 -4.71
C CYS A 69 -1.50 6.98 -5.42
N ALA A 70 -0.35 6.85 -6.08
CA ALA A 70 0.04 5.60 -6.71
C ALA A 70 0.39 4.53 -5.66
N SER A 71 1.12 4.91 -4.61
CA SER A 71 1.39 4.04 -3.47
C SER A 71 0.11 3.63 -2.74
N ILE A 72 -0.85 4.54 -2.56
CA ILE A 72 -2.18 4.23 -2.02
C ILE A 72 -2.91 3.23 -2.93
N GLY A 73 -2.89 3.44 -4.25
CA GLY A 73 -3.48 2.51 -5.20
C GLY A 73 -2.84 1.12 -5.15
N LEU A 74 -1.52 1.05 -4.91
CA LEU A 74 -0.82 -0.22 -4.70
C LEU A 74 -1.29 -0.91 -3.41
N VAL A 75 -1.46 -0.18 -2.31
CA VAL A 75 -2.08 -0.71 -1.07
C VAL A 75 -3.48 -1.29 -1.35
N PHE A 76 -4.30 -0.58 -2.14
CA PHE A 76 -5.64 -1.05 -2.50
C PHE A 76 -5.62 -2.30 -3.36
N PHE A 77 -4.71 -2.38 -4.31
CA PHE A 77 -4.57 -3.55 -5.16
C PHE A 77 -4.04 -4.76 -4.37
N ALA A 78 -3.02 -4.57 -3.54
CA ALA A 78 -2.48 -5.60 -2.66
C ALA A 78 -3.55 -6.19 -1.73
N ARG A 79 -4.39 -5.34 -1.13
CA ARG A 79 -5.49 -5.77 -0.26
C ARG A 79 -6.47 -6.67 -1.00
N ARG A 80 -6.82 -6.34 -2.24
CA ARG A 80 -7.74 -7.14 -3.06
C ARG A 80 -7.14 -8.47 -3.47
N MET A 81 -5.85 -8.48 -3.78
CA MET A 81 -5.15 -9.73 -4.06
C MET A 81 -5.08 -10.64 -2.83
N LEU A 82 -4.93 -10.08 -1.61
CA LEU A 82 -5.02 -10.83 -0.35
C LEU A 82 -6.40 -11.46 -0.11
N GLU A 83 -7.48 -10.78 -0.51
CA GLU A 83 -8.84 -11.32 -0.41
C GLU A 83 -9.10 -12.50 -1.38
N ILE A 84 -8.31 -12.59 -2.45
CA ILE A 84 -8.38 -13.71 -3.40
C ILE A 84 -7.43 -14.83 -2.98
N GLN A 85 -6.21 -14.47 -2.59
CA GLN A 85 -5.16 -15.41 -2.22
C GLN A 85 -4.34 -14.85 -1.05
N ALA A 86 -4.33 -15.55 0.07
CA ALA A 86 -3.57 -15.14 1.27
C ALA A 86 -2.07 -15.42 1.10
N LYS A 87 -1.38 -14.64 0.22
CA LYS A 87 0.07 -14.70 0.03
C LYS A 87 0.76 -13.60 0.82
N ALA A 88 1.83 -13.95 1.57
CA ALA A 88 2.61 -12.99 2.36
C ALA A 88 3.15 -11.83 1.50
N GLU A 89 3.59 -12.10 0.27
CA GLU A 89 4.10 -11.10 -0.66
C GLU A 89 3.15 -9.90 -0.86
N TYR A 90 1.83 -10.15 -0.96
CA TYR A 90 0.87 -9.06 -1.11
C TYR A 90 0.84 -8.16 0.12
N ALA A 91 0.93 -8.75 1.31
CA ALA A 91 0.98 -8.00 2.56
C ALA A 91 2.32 -7.30 2.78
N ASP A 92 3.44 -7.90 2.37
CA ASP A 92 4.78 -7.30 2.44
C ASP A 92 4.84 -6.03 1.57
N VAL A 93 4.35 -6.10 0.33
CA VAL A 93 4.28 -4.95 -0.57
C VAL A 93 3.30 -3.90 -0.05
N MET A 94 2.16 -4.31 0.51
CA MET A 94 1.19 -3.40 1.12
C MET A 94 1.79 -2.64 2.29
N GLU A 95 2.50 -3.32 3.18
CA GLU A 95 3.20 -2.72 4.33
C GLU A 95 4.28 -1.74 3.88
N LEU A 96 5.14 -2.16 2.95
CA LEU A 96 6.20 -1.34 2.39
C LEU A 96 5.67 -0.05 1.77
N ALA A 97 4.64 -0.15 0.93
CA ALA A 97 4.01 1.00 0.29
C ALA A 97 3.32 1.91 1.32
N LEU A 98 2.64 1.34 2.33
CA LEU A 98 1.95 2.08 3.37
C LEU A 98 2.93 2.92 4.20
N TYR A 99 4.00 2.32 4.72
CA TYR A 99 4.94 3.03 5.59
C TYR A 99 5.80 4.03 4.82
N ASN A 100 6.31 3.67 3.65
CA ASN A 100 7.31 4.48 2.94
C ASN A 100 6.75 5.31 1.77
N GLY A 101 5.63 4.93 1.18
CA GLY A 101 5.02 5.65 0.06
C GLY A 101 3.81 6.50 0.45
N VAL A 102 3.08 6.09 1.49
CA VAL A 102 1.86 6.75 1.95
C VAL A 102 2.13 7.61 3.17
N LEU A 103 2.51 6.99 4.30
CA LEU A 103 2.69 7.72 5.56
C LEU A 103 3.86 8.71 5.50
N SER A 104 4.96 8.36 4.82
CA SER A 104 6.08 9.28 4.63
C SER A 104 5.71 10.53 3.83
N GLY A 105 4.65 10.47 3.03
CA GLY A 105 4.12 11.61 2.30
C GLY A 105 3.57 12.72 3.22
N MET A 106 3.18 12.41 4.46
CA MET A 106 2.60 13.34 5.41
C MET A 106 3.64 13.77 6.45
N ALA A 107 3.63 15.03 6.85
CA ALA A 107 4.39 15.50 8.01
C ALA A 107 3.80 14.93 9.31
N LEU A 108 4.62 14.81 10.37
CA LEU A 108 4.19 14.26 11.66
C LEU A 108 3.04 15.07 12.30
N ASP A 109 2.94 16.36 12.01
CA ASP A 109 1.85 17.22 12.49
C ASP A 109 0.58 17.14 11.62
N GLY A 110 0.61 16.35 10.54
CA GLY A 110 -0.51 16.17 9.61
C GLY A 110 -0.89 17.38 8.75
N LYS A 111 -0.07 18.45 8.72
CA LYS A 111 -0.43 19.74 8.11
C LYS A 111 0.22 20.03 6.78
N SER A 112 1.15 19.18 6.35
CA SER A 112 1.84 19.31 5.07
C SER A 112 2.19 17.96 4.47
N PHE A 113 2.34 17.95 3.13
CA PHE A 113 2.38 16.72 2.35
C PHE A 113 3.40 16.78 1.22
N PHE A 114 3.92 15.62 0.83
CA PHE A 114 4.51 15.40 -0.47
C PHE A 114 3.47 14.85 -1.45
N TYR A 115 3.48 15.36 -2.68
CA TYR A 115 2.71 14.80 -3.79
C TYR A 115 3.46 13.64 -4.43
N VAL A 116 4.76 13.85 -4.69
CA VAL A 116 5.69 12.87 -5.26
C VAL A 116 6.82 12.57 -4.28
N ASN A 117 7.34 11.35 -4.34
CA ASN A 117 8.31 10.82 -3.38
C ASN A 117 9.52 10.19 -4.11
N PRO A 118 10.35 10.98 -4.84
CA PRO A 118 11.57 10.46 -5.42
C PRO A 118 12.55 10.01 -4.32
N LEU A 119 13.48 9.11 -4.67
CA LEU A 119 14.48 8.62 -3.73
C LEU A 119 15.58 9.63 -3.46
N GLU A 120 15.81 10.53 -4.40
CA GLU A 120 16.83 11.59 -4.30
C GLU A 120 16.21 12.95 -4.59
N VAL A 121 16.46 13.90 -3.72
CA VAL A 121 16.02 15.29 -3.89
C VAL A 121 17.23 16.22 -3.84
N LEU A 122 17.46 16.92 -4.96
CA LEU A 122 18.44 17.98 -5.08
C LEU A 122 17.70 19.33 -5.07
N PRO A 123 17.65 20.06 -3.94
CA PRO A 123 16.80 21.25 -3.79
C PRO A 123 17.02 22.32 -4.88
N GLU A 124 18.28 22.56 -5.26
CA GLU A 124 18.59 23.53 -6.30
C GLU A 124 18.07 23.11 -7.68
N ALA A 125 18.08 21.81 -7.99
CA ALA A 125 17.64 21.29 -9.27
C ALA A 125 16.12 21.36 -9.44
N CYS A 126 15.35 21.34 -8.34
CA CYS A 126 13.90 21.45 -8.39
C CYS A 126 13.36 22.75 -9.03
N HIS A 127 14.22 23.74 -9.20
CA HIS A 127 13.87 25.03 -9.81
C HIS A 127 14.63 25.32 -11.11
N LYS A 128 15.60 24.48 -11.48
CA LYS A 128 16.50 24.71 -12.63
C LYS A 128 16.38 23.63 -13.71
N ASP A 129 16.00 22.39 -13.32
CA ASP A 129 15.89 21.25 -14.22
C ASP A 129 14.39 20.93 -14.44
N GLU A 130 13.90 21.12 -15.66
CA GLU A 130 12.49 20.90 -16.02
C GLU A 130 12.01 19.49 -15.71
N ARG A 131 12.91 18.50 -15.73
CA ARG A 131 12.59 17.11 -15.39
C ARG A 131 12.26 16.91 -13.89
N LYS A 132 12.55 17.93 -13.06
CA LYS A 132 12.41 17.89 -11.59
C LYS A 132 11.46 18.95 -11.03
N PHE A 133 10.80 19.74 -11.86
CA PHE A 133 9.86 20.78 -11.40
C PHE A 133 8.68 20.25 -10.61
N HIS A 134 8.33 18.97 -10.80
CA HIS A 134 7.31 18.29 -10.03
C HIS A 134 7.76 17.93 -8.61
N VAL A 135 9.08 17.88 -8.36
CA VAL A 135 9.66 17.55 -7.04
C VAL A 135 9.66 18.78 -6.15
N LYS A 136 9.25 18.60 -4.89
CA LYS A 136 9.34 19.65 -3.86
C LYS A 136 10.28 19.18 -2.74
N PRO A 137 11.31 19.97 -2.39
CA PRO A 137 12.25 19.60 -1.35
C PRO A 137 11.66 19.65 0.06
N ILE A 138 10.51 20.32 0.22
CA ILE A 138 9.79 20.49 1.51
C ILE A 138 8.31 20.16 1.29
N ARG A 139 7.69 19.49 2.25
CA ARG A 139 6.25 19.21 2.23
C ARG A 139 5.45 20.50 2.13
N GLN A 140 4.43 20.50 1.30
CA GLN A 140 3.58 21.65 1.03
C GLN A 140 2.27 21.55 1.80
N LYS A 141 1.71 22.68 2.23
CA LYS A 141 0.38 22.71 2.88
C LYS A 141 -0.72 22.32 1.91
N TRP A 142 -0.54 22.60 0.63
CA TRP A 142 -1.50 22.32 -0.43
C TRP A 142 -0.80 22.25 -1.79
N PHE A 143 -1.51 21.65 -2.76
CA PHE A 143 -1.09 21.55 -4.16
C PHE A 143 -2.19 22.12 -5.06
N GLY A 144 -1.86 22.49 -6.30
CA GLY A 144 -2.85 22.92 -7.29
C GLY A 144 -3.89 21.85 -7.66
N CYS A 145 -3.57 20.58 -7.39
CA CYS A 145 -4.49 19.45 -7.50
C CYS A 145 -4.75 18.83 -6.11
N ALA A 146 -6.00 18.74 -5.71
CA ALA A 146 -6.44 18.19 -4.43
C ALA A 146 -6.56 16.64 -4.50
N CYS A 147 -5.51 15.94 -4.92
CA CYS A 147 -5.50 14.49 -5.08
C CYS A 147 -4.91 13.80 -3.85
N CYS A 148 -3.61 13.95 -3.60
CA CYS A 148 -2.89 13.17 -2.59
C CYS A 148 -3.30 13.46 -1.15
N PRO A 149 -3.46 14.71 -0.66
CA PRO A 149 -3.85 14.95 0.72
C PRO A 149 -5.17 14.29 1.13
N PRO A 150 -6.30 14.47 0.40
CA PRO A 150 -7.55 13.81 0.77
C PRO A 150 -7.53 12.29 0.58
N ASN A 151 -6.79 11.79 -0.41
CA ASN A 151 -6.63 10.35 -0.60
C ASN A 151 -5.85 9.71 0.55
N LEU A 152 -4.79 10.38 1.03
CA LEU A 152 -4.03 9.96 2.20
C LEU A 152 -4.91 9.97 3.45
N ALA A 153 -5.66 11.05 3.70
CA ALA A 153 -6.57 11.15 4.84
C ALA A 153 -7.61 10.00 4.82
N ARG A 154 -8.20 9.72 3.67
CA ARG A 154 -9.12 8.59 3.47
C ARG A 154 -8.46 7.25 3.80
N THR A 155 -7.24 7.02 3.34
CA THR A 155 -6.51 5.77 3.55
C THR A 155 -6.17 5.57 5.01
N VAL A 156 -5.66 6.60 5.68
CA VAL A 156 -5.32 6.53 7.12
C VAL A 156 -6.57 6.30 7.97
N SER A 157 -7.70 6.96 7.66
CA SER A 157 -8.95 6.77 8.41
C SER A 157 -9.56 5.38 8.24
N SER A 158 -9.17 4.62 7.20
CA SER A 158 -9.64 3.26 6.93
C SER A 158 -8.55 2.20 7.09
N VAL A 159 -7.36 2.54 7.60
CA VAL A 159 -6.20 1.64 7.61
C VAL A 159 -6.43 0.33 8.37
N ALA A 160 -7.25 0.35 9.41
CA ALA A 160 -7.60 -0.84 10.18
C ALA A 160 -8.20 -1.95 9.30
N SER A 161 -8.95 -1.60 8.24
CA SER A 161 -9.54 -2.57 7.32
C SER A 161 -8.51 -3.30 6.45
N TYR A 162 -7.26 -2.84 6.42
CA TYR A 162 -6.16 -3.48 5.68
C TYR A 162 -5.34 -4.44 6.53
N ALA A 163 -5.46 -4.34 7.86
CA ALA A 163 -4.65 -5.13 8.78
C ALA A 163 -5.10 -6.59 8.86
N TYR A 164 -6.37 -6.86 8.62
CA TYR A 164 -6.97 -8.18 8.83
C TYR A 164 -7.89 -8.58 7.68
N THR A 165 -8.00 -9.89 7.46
CA THR A 165 -9.08 -10.51 6.67
C THR A 165 -9.59 -11.74 7.40
N GLU A 166 -10.82 -12.13 7.13
CA GLU A 166 -11.46 -13.30 7.72
C GLU A 166 -12.19 -14.10 6.65
N ASN A 167 -12.21 -15.40 6.84
CA ASN A 167 -13.15 -16.32 6.20
C ASN A 167 -13.80 -17.21 7.25
N ASP A 168 -14.62 -18.17 6.86
CA ASP A 168 -15.41 -19.03 7.75
C ASP A 168 -14.60 -19.74 8.84
N THR A 169 -13.29 -19.94 8.63
CA THR A 169 -12.44 -20.77 9.50
C THR A 169 -11.13 -20.11 9.92
N THR A 170 -10.81 -18.91 9.39
CA THR A 170 -9.49 -18.33 9.58
C THR A 170 -9.55 -16.81 9.69
N LEU A 171 -8.91 -16.26 10.71
CA LEU A 171 -8.53 -14.85 10.80
C LEU A 171 -7.07 -14.69 10.34
N PHE A 172 -6.85 -13.88 9.31
CA PHE A 172 -5.52 -13.56 8.81
C PHE A 172 -5.07 -12.21 9.35
N VAL A 173 -3.88 -12.17 9.92
CA VAL A 173 -3.23 -10.94 10.39
C VAL A 173 -2.15 -10.55 9.36
N HIS A 174 -2.40 -9.47 8.63
CA HIS A 174 -1.53 -8.97 7.55
C HIS A 174 -0.56 -7.90 8.02
N LEU A 175 -1.05 -6.96 8.85
CA LEU A 175 -0.25 -5.87 9.41
C LEU A 175 -0.31 -5.94 10.94
N TYR A 176 0.83 -5.81 11.58
CA TYR A 176 0.97 -5.88 13.03
C TYR A 176 0.67 -4.55 13.71
N MET A 177 -0.52 -4.01 13.45
CA MET A 177 -1.01 -2.79 14.08
C MET A 177 -1.69 -3.13 15.39
N GLY A 178 -1.36 -2.42 16.47
CA GLY A 178 -2.05 -2.55 17.76
C GLY A 178 -3.53 -2.18 17.65
N GLY A 179 -4.40 -2.99 18.30
CA GLY A 179 -5.83 -2.77 18.24
C GLY A 179 -6.63 -4.03 18.57
N THR A 180 -7.93 -3.94 18.35
CA THR A 180 -8.85 -5.08 18.52
C THR A 180 -9.58 -5.33 17.21
N VAL A 181 -9.66 -6.60 16.81
CA VAL A 181 -10.49 -7.07 15.70
C VAL A 181 -11.59 -7.96 16.25
N GLU A 182 -12.81 -7.67 15.87
CA GLU A 182 -14.00 -8.47 16.19
C GLU A 182 -14.48 -9.12 14.89
N GLY A 183 -14.15 -10.42 14.74
CA GLY A 183 -14.65 -11.27 13.66
C GLY A 183 -16.01 -11.86 14.00
N GLU A 184 -16.57 -12.65 13.09
CA GLU A 184 -17.86 -13.31 13.29
C GLU A 184 -17.82 -14.36 14.41
N LYS A 185 -16.70 -15.06 14.57
CA LYS A 185 -16.56 -16.20 15.51
C LYS A 185 -15.48 -15.99 16.55
N VAL A 186 -14.62 -14.99 16.36
CA VAL A 186 -13.44 -14.78 17.19
C VAL A 186 -13.21 -13.30 17.41
N LYS A 187 -12.57 -13.00 18.54
CA LYS A 187 -12.05 -11.69 18.85
C LYS A 187 -10.55 -11.81 19.10
N ALA A 188 -9.79 -10.87 18.57
CA ALA A 188 -8.35 -10.79 18.83
C ALA A 188 -7.97 -9.38 19.26
N SER A 189 -7.19 -9.30 20.35
CA SER A 189 -6.57 -8.08 20.81
C SER A 189 -5.07 -8.15 20.56
N ILE A 190 -4.54 -7.17 19.84
CA ILE A 190 -3.14 -7.12 19.40
C ILE A 190 -2.47 -5.95 20.09
N THR A 191 -1.42 -6.25 20.84
CA THR A 191 -0.51 -5.24 21.43
C THR A 191 0.79 -5.26 20.64
N SER A 192 1.12 -4.13 20.03
CA SER A 192 2.26 -4.01 19.13
C SER A 192 2.74 -2.57 19.04
N GLU A 193 4.05 -2.40 19.02
CA GLU A 193 4.73 -1.15 18.67
C GLU A 193 5.51 -1.31 17.34
N PHE A 194 5.12 -2.30 16.56
CA PHE A 194 5.73 -2.54 15.24
C PHE A 194 5.53 -1.30 14.32
N PRO A 195 6.52 -0.86 13.58
CA PRO A 195 7.81 -1.52 13.30
C PRO A 195 8.96 -1.15 14.24
N TRP A 196 8.72 -0.40 15.31
CA TRP A 196 9.77 0.07 16.22
C TRP A 196 10.25 -1.01 17.18
N ASP A 197 9.35 -1.90 17.60
CA ASP A 197 9.64 -3.11 18.36
C ASP A 197 9.05 -4.31 17.61
N GLY A 198 9.84 -5.37 17.49
CA GLY A 198 9.43 -6.62 16.85
C GLY A 198 8.55 -7.51 17.72
N HIS A 199 8.33 -7.15 18.99
CA HIS A 199 7.46 -7.93 19.88
C HIS A 199 5.99 -7.63 19.64
N VAL A 200 5.22 -8.68 19.35
CA VAL A 200 3.77 -8.60 19.14
C VAL A 200 3.07 -9.63 20.01
N SER A 201 2.15 -9.19 20.86
CA SER A 201 1.30 -10.06 21.67
C SER A 201 -0.10 -10.09 21.09
N VAL A 202 -0.66 -11.29 20.93
CA VAL A 202 -2.02 -11.48 20.44
C VAL A 202 -2.80 -12.31 21.44
N THR A 203 -3.88 -11.75 21.96
CA THR A 203 -4.84 -12.45 22.82
C THR A 203 -6.06 -12.78 21.98
N CYS A 204 -6.39 -14.07 21.88
CA CYS A 204 -7.49 -14.57 21.09
C CYS A 204 -8.61 -15.09 22.00
N GLU A 205 -9.84 -14.69 21.73
CA GLU A 205 -11.05 -15.16 22.39
C GLU A 205 -11.98 -15.75 21.32
N SER A 206 -12.62 -16.88 21.65
CA SER A 206 -13.54 -17.53 20.72
C SER A 206 -14.64 -18.26 21.48
N ASP A 207 -15.87 -18.09 21.07
CA ASP A 207 -17.03 -18.79 21.55
C ASP A 207 -17.37 -20.02 20.70
N THR A 208 -16.68 -20.23 19.57
CA THR A 208 -16.91 -21.40 18.71
C THR A 208 -16.30 -22.66 19.33
N LYS A 209 -17.01 -23.79 19.17
CA LYS A 209 -16.50 -25.13 19.51
C LYS A 209 -15.79 -25.80 18.34
N GLU A 210 -15.89 -25.21 17.14
CA GLU A 210 -15.23 -25.70 15.93
C GLU A 210 -13.78 -25.20 15.88
N PRO A 211 -12.88 -25.98 15.27
CA PRO A 211 -11.50 -25.54 15.05
C PRO A 211 -11.47 -24.22 14.25
N TYR A 212 -10.70 -23.26 14.73
CA TYR A 212 -10.51 -21.97 14.09
C TYR A 212 -9.01 -21.64 13.99
N THR A 213 -8.59 -21.08 12.85
CA THR A 213 -7.18 -20.79 12.58
C THR A 213 -6.89 -19.29 12.74
N PHE A 214 -5.80 -18.98 13.41
CA PHE A 214 -5.19 -17.65 13.39
C PHE A 214 -3.93 -17.71 12.53
N ALA A 215 -3.96 -17.08 11.37
CA ALA A 215 -2.87 -17.06 10.41
C ALA A 215 -2.08 -15.75 10.50
N PHE A 216 -0.85 -15.83 10.94
CA PHE A 216 0.04 -14.67 11.08
C PHE A 216 1.00 -14.60 9.91
N ARG A 217 1.09 -13.45 9.25
CA ARG A 217 2.10 -13.21 8.23
C ARG A 217 3.49 -13.22 8.87
N ILE A 218 4.40 -13.93 8.26
CA ILE A 218 5.83 -13.77 8.55
C ILE A 218 6.39 -12.77 7.54
N PRO A 219 6.83 -11.58 7.98
CA PRO A 219 7.42 -10.58 7.09
C PRO A 219 8.66 -11.11 6.36
N GLY A 220 8.79 -10.79 5.04
CA GLY A 220 9.93 -11.19 4.21
C GLY A 220 11.12 -10.25 4.30
#